data_a28a269e8cd18f725e7d128309d6c8e2
#
_entry.id   a28a269e8cd18f725e7d128309d6c8e2
#
_cell.length_a   1.000
_cell.length_b   1.000
_cell.length_c   1.000
_cell.angle_alpha   90.00
_cell.angle_beta   90.00
_cell.angle_gamma   90.00
#
_symmetry.space_group_name_H-M   'P 1'
#
loop_
_entity.id
_entity.type
_entity.pdbx_description
1 polymer ?
#
loop_
_entity_poly.entity_id
_entity_poly.type
_entity_poly.pdbx_seq_one_letter_code
_entity_poly.pdbx_strand_id
1 'polypeptide(L)'
;MAARALTRQPYSIISAIFHDRHEDFSMSEIIKTDVVIIGAGPVGLFAVFELGLYDLKCHLIDILDRPGGQCAELYPEKPIYDIPAWPVISGHDLTEKLMEQIKPFAPQFHFNRMVTKLERQLDGSFHVETDEGEMFEAKVVVIAAGGGSFQPKRPPVPGIEAYEGKSVFYSVRRMEEFRDQDILIAGGGDSALDWALNLQPIARSLTVVHRRAEFRAAPDSVKKMFELVDSGSVRFELGQVSGLKGGEGQLTHATIKGAGGETDIPVTRLLPFFGLTMKLGPIADWGLNLHENLIPVSVETFETSEPGIFAIGDINTYPGKLKLILSGFHEAALMTQAAKRIVSPGERIIFQYTTSSTSLQKKLGVD
;
A
#
# COMPACT_ATOMS: atom_id res chain seq x y z
N MET A 1 40.82 -1.45 81.64
CA MET A 1 39.63 -1.03 80.93
C MET A 1 40.06 -0.61 79.54
N ALA A 2 39.75 -1.42 78.53
CA ALA A 2 40.32 -1.32 77.20
C ALA A 2 39.42 -0.47 76.29
N ALA A 3 40.00 0.56 75.65
CA ALA A 3 39.39 1.35 74.62
C ALA A 3 39.83 0.77 73.25
N ARG A 4 38.87 0.30 72.47
CA ARG A 4 39.07 -0.23 71.08
C ARG A 4 39.17 0.93 70.08
N ALA A 5 40.30 1.02 69.46
CA ALA A 5 40.53 1.87 68.27
C ALA A 5 39.78 1.32 67.04
N LEU A 6 39.00 2.18 66.39
CA LEU A 6 38.38 1.95 65.10
C LEU A 6 39.35 2.45 64.02
N THR A 7 39.93 1.53 63.29
CA THR A 7 40.73 1.75 62.08
C THR A 7 39.79 2.10 60.91
N ARG A 8 39.95 3.30 60.34
CA ARG A 8 39.36 3.71 59.06
C ARG A 8 40.19 3.11 57.91
N GLN A 9 39.52 2.33 57.03
CA GLN A 9 40.08 1.96 55.72
C GLN A 9 39.85 3.08 54.71
N PRO A 10 40.79 3.33 53.77
CA PRO A 10 40.65 4.33 52.73
C PRO A 10 39.80 3.80 51.55
N TYR A 11 38.87 4.65 51.11
CA TYR A 11 38.11 4.42 49.89
C TYR A 11 39.04 4.46 48.67
N SER A 12 39.10 3.34 47.94
CA SER A 12 39.70 3.23 46.65
C SER A 12 38.80 3.94 45.60
N ILE A 13 39.36 4.95 44.93
CA ILE A 13 38.76 5.67 43.83
C ILE A 13 38.84 4.76 42.59
N ILE A 14 37.73 4.16 42.20
CA ILE A 14 37.58 3.51 40.90
C ILE A 14 37.36 4.61 39.88
N SER A 15 38.40 4.91 39.10
CA SER A 15 38.38 5.72 37.92
C SER A 15 37.52 4.96 36.87
N ALA A 16 36.27 5.39 36.69
CA ALA A 16 35.44 4.97 35.57
C ALA A 16 36.00 5.59 34.29
N ILE A 17 36.59 4.78 33.48
CA ILE A 17 36.98 5.13 32.10
C ILE A 17 35.67 5.30 31.32
N PHE A 18 35.25 6.56 31.17
CA PHE A 18 34.27 6.91 30.12
C PHE A 18 34.94 6.67 28.75
N HIS A 19 34.65 5.57 28.14
CA HIS A 19 34.83 5.42 26.69
C HIS A 19 33.76 6.30 26.05
N ASP A 20 34.20 7.47 25.63
CA ASP A 20 33.45 8.33 24.72
C ASP A 20 33.30 7.54 23.40
N ARG A 21 32.17 6.85 23.26
CA ARG A 21 31.76 6.38 21.93
C ARG A 21 31.29 7.63 21.18
N HIS A 22 32.20 8.28 20.50
CA HIS A 22 31.85 9.03 19.32
C HIS A 22 31.21 8.01 18.36
N GLU A 23 29.90 7.88 18.41
CA GLU A 23 29.16 7.40 17.24
C GLU A 23 29.47 8.40 16.14
N ASP A 24 30.36 8.02 15.24
CA ASP A 24 30.50 8.67 13.94
C ASP A 24 29.12 8.57 13.28
N PHE A 25 28.28 9.56 13.51
CA PHE A 25 27.16 9.88 12.63
C PHE A 25 27.80 10.32 11.31
N SER A 26 28.12 9.35 10.46
CA SER A 26 28.28 9.59 9.04
C SER A 26 26.98 10.26 8.61
N MET A 27 27.00 11.59 8.46
CA MET A 27 25.90 12.31 7.84
C MET A 27 25.71 11.66 6.47
N SER A 28 24.62 10.91 6.31
CA SER A 28 24.26 10.31 5.03
C SER A 28 24.25 11.44 4.00
N GLU A 29 24.92 11.25 2.88
CA GLU A 29 24.98 12.23 1.79
C GLU A 29 23.54 12.55 1.35
N ILE A 30 23.17 13.84 1.32
CA ILE A 30 21.83 14.28 0.92
C ILE A 30 21.62 13.98 -0.57
N ILE A 31 20.65 13.16 -0.88
CA ILE A 31 20.29 12.79 -2.25
C ILE A 31 19.48 13.93 -2.87
N LYS A 32 20.04 14.60 -3.88
CA LYS A 32 19.36 15.69 -4.60
C LYS A 32 18.61 15.20 -5.81
N THR A 33 17.33 15.60 -5.91
CA THR A 33 16.46 15.23 -7.03
C THR A 33 15.48 16.36 -7.35
N ASP A 34 14.79 16.27 -8.48
CA ASP A 34 13.71 17.21 -8.80
C ASP A 34 12.44 16.88 -8.02
N VAL A 35 12.09 15.59 -7.94
CA VAL A 35 10.85 15.12 -7.36
C VAL A 35 11.07 13.90 -6.47
N VAL A 36 10.52 13.92 -5.27
CA VAL A 36 10.33 12.73 -4.43
C VAL A 36 8.87 12.29 -4.54
N ILE A 37 8.63 11.03 -4.88
CA ILE A 37 7.31 10.40 -4.92
C ILE A 37 7.20 9.45 -3.74
N ILE A 38 6.20 9.62 -2.91
CA ILE A 38 5.91 8.77 -1.74
C ILE A 38 4.81 7.80 -2.11
N GLY A 39 5.20 6.54 -2.34
CA GLY A 39 4.34 5.46 -2.81
C GLY A 39 4.65 5.03 -4.24
N ALA A 40 5.02 3.76 -4.43
CA ALA A 40 5.31 3.12 -5.71
C ALA A 40 4.14 2.24 -6.21
N GLY A 41 2.90 2.61 -5.87
CA GLY A 41 1.69 2.01 -6.44
C GLY A 41 1.48 2.43 -7.91
N PRO A 42 0.45 1.92 -8.61
CA PRO A 42 0.22 2.20 -10.03
C PRO A 42 0.24 3.68 -10.38
N VAL A 43 -0.34 4.54 -9.54
CA VAL A 43 -0.40 5.98 -9.76
C VAL A 43 0.96 6.64 -9.58
N GLY A 44 1.73 6.24 -8.56
CA GLY A 44 3.11 6.73 -8.36
C GLY A 44 4.04 6.31 -9.51
N LEU A 45 3.89 5.08 -10.01
CA LEU A 45 4.64 4.61 -11.18
C LEU A 45 4.28 5.43 -12.43
N PHE A 46 2.98 5.65 -12.69
CA PHE A 46 2.58 6.45 -13.84
C PHE A 46 2.99 7.93 -13.73
N ALA A 47 3.06 8.47 -12.50
CA ALA A 47 3.59 9.82 -12.29
C ALA A 47 5.05 9.94 -12.75
N VAL A 48 5.88 8.90 -12.61
CA VAL A 48 7.25 8.88 -13.18
C VAL A 48 7.23 9.05 -14.69
N PHE A 49 6.32 8.38 -15.40
CA PHE A 49 6.18 8.52 -16.85
C PHE A 49 5.87 9.96 -17.23
N GLU A 50 4.86 10.55 -16.61
CA GLU A 50 4.44 11.94 -16.89
C GLU A 50 5.54 12.96 -16.57
N LEU A 51 6.19 12.85 -15.40
CA LEU A 51 7.31 13.70 -15.00
C LEU A 51 8.52 13.51 -15.92
N GLY A 52 8.77 12.28 -16.36
CA GLY A 52 9.85 11.94 -17.28
C GLY A 52 9.67 12.54 -18.69
N LEU A 53 8.43 12.83 -19.12
CA LEU A 53 8.17 13.56 -20.37
C LEU A 53 8.77 14.98 -20.35
N TYR A 54 8.97 15.54 -19.16
CA TYR A 54 9.57 16.86 -18.91
C TYR A 54 11.00 16.79 -18.38
N ASP A 55 11.65 15.64 -18.48
CA ASP A 55 13.04 15.37 -18.01
C ASP A 55 13.23 15.57 -16.50
N LEU A 56 12.17 15.45 -15.69
CA LEU A 56 12.27 15.55 -14.24
C LEU A 56 12.73 14.22 -13.64
N LYS A 57 13.76 14.30 -12.80
CA LYS A 57 14.31 13.12 -12.11
C LYS A 57 13.46 12.80 -10.88
N CYS A 58 13.14 11.51 -10.73
CA CYS A 58 12.29 11.03 -9.66
C CYS A 58 12.97 9.99 -8.79
N HIS A 59 12.82 10.12 -7.47
CA HIS A 59 13.05 9.08 -6.49
C HIS A 59 11.71 8.65 -5.88
N LEU A 60 11.45 7.33 -5.87
CA LEU A 60 10.24 6.76 -5.26
C LEU A 60 10.61 6.09 -3.94
N ILE A 61 9.86 6.42 -2.89
CA ILE A 61 10.04 5.85 -1.55
C ILE A 61 8.78 5.06 -1.21
N ASP A 62 8.92 3.78 -0.85
CA ASP A 62 7.78 2.93 -0.48
C ASP A 62 8.13 2.04 0.72
N ILE A 63 7.14 1.83 1.59
CA ILE A 63 7.29 0.94 2.75
C ILE A 63 7.29 -0.54 2.37
N LEU A 64 6.77 -0.87 1.19
CA LEU A 64 6.79 -2.24 0.66
C LEU A 64 8.17 -2.58 0.11
N ASP A 65 8.41 -3.87 -0.09
CA ASP A 65 9.67 -4.41 -0.61
C ASP A 65 9.78 -4.38 -2.15
N ARG A 66 8.71 -3.91 -2.82
CA ARG A 66 8.57 -3.95 -4.29
C ARG A 66 7.54 -2.92 -4.80
N PRO A 67 7.57 -2.60 -6.12
CA PRO A 67 6.57 -1.74 -6.73
C PRO A 67 5.21 -2.40 -6.87
N GLY A 68 4.17 -1.60 -7.11
CA GLY A 68 2.80 -2.02 -7.41
C GLY A 68 1.79 -1.76 -6.28
N GLY A 69 2.24 -1.41 -5.07
CA GLY A 69 1.36 -1.05 -3.96
C GLY A 69 0.31 -2.11 -3.68
N GLN A 70 -0.97 -1.72 -3.55
CA GLN A 70 -2.06 -2.65 -3.28
C GLN A 70 -2.26 -3.71 -4.38
N CYS A 71 -1.99 -3.37 -5.65
CA CYS A 71 -2.11 -4.31 -6.76
C CYS A 71 -1.15 -5.50 -6.60
N ALA A 72 0.09 -5.23 -6.24
CA ALA A 72 1.10 -6.28 -6.04
C ALA A 72 0.94 -7.00 -4.69
N GLU A 73 0.47 -6.30 -3.65
CA GLU A 73 0.43 -6.84 -2.29
C GLU A 73 -0.85 -7.61 -1.98
N LEU A 74 -2.01 -7.11 -2.40
CA LEU A 74 -3.30 -7.65 -1.97
C LEU A 74 -3.98 -8.53 -3.01
N TYR A 75 -3.78 -8.24 -4.31
CA TYR A 75 -4.51 -8.91 -5.38
C TYR A 75 -3.76 -9.00 -6.72
N PRO A 76 -2.50 -9.50 -6.72
CA PRO A 76 -1.69 -9.54 -7.94
C PRO A 76 -2.31 -10.34 -9.10
N GLU A 77 -3.05 -11.41 -8.80
CA GLU A 77 -3.70 -12.26 -9.79
C GLU A 77 -5.18 -11.91 -10.05
N LYS A 78 -5.72 -10.88 -9.34
CA LYS A 78 -7.10 -10.45 -9.56
C LYS A 78 -7.22 -9.70 -10.87
N PRO A 79 -8.22 -10.04 -11.72
CA PRO A 79 -8.49 -9.31 -12.95
C PRO A 79 -9.03 -7.91 -12.67
N ILE A 80 -8.52 -6.92 -13.39
CA ILE A 80 -8.94 -5.52 -13.41
C ILE A 80 -9.49 -5.24 -14.81
N TYR A 81 -10.66 -4.60 -14.90
CA TYR A 81 -11.41 -4.42 -16.14
C TYR A 81 -11.54 -2.97 -16.60
N ASP A 82 -11.12 -2.01 -15.75
CA ASP A 82 -11.31 -0.57 -15.95
C ASP A 82 -9.99 0.18 -16.26
N ILE A 83 -8.99 -0.57 -16.75
CA ILE A 83 -7.77 0.04 -17.31
C ILE A 83 -7.98 0.28 -18.81
N PRO A 84 -7.87 1.53 -19.30
CA PRO A 84 -8.07 1.84 -20.70
C PRO A 84 -7.21 0.98 -21.64
N ALA A 85 -7.78 0.57 -22.77
CA ALA A 85 -7.16 -0.27 -23.79
C ALA A 85 -6.87 -1.73 -23.38
N TRP A 86 -7.13 -2.12 -22.13
CA TRP A 86 -7.01 -3.49 -21.64
C TRP A 86 -8.39 -4.04 -21.26
N PRO A 87 -8.96 -4.98 -22.05
CA PRO A 87 -10.24 -5.61 -21.68
C PRO A 87 -10.19 -6.32 -20.34
N VAL A 88 -9.01 -6.86 -20.00
CA VAL A 88 -8.68 -7.45 -18.71
C VAL A 88 -7.16 -7.43 -18.52
N ILE A 89 -6.71 -7.07 -17.33
CA ILE A 89 -5.30 -7.13 -16.92
C ILE A 89 -5.23 -7.52 -15.44
N SER A 90 -4.25 -8.33 -15.06
CA SER A 90 -4.05 -8.64 -13.64
C SER A 90 -3.35 -7.48 -12.89
N GLY A 91 -3.46 -7.44 -11.56
CA GLY A 91 -2.72 -6.45 -10.75
C GLY A 91 -1.21 -6.56 -10.94
N HIS A 92 -0.69 -7.79 -11.10
CA HIS A 92 0.71 -8.07 -11.40
C HIS A 92 1.10 -7.53 -12.78
N ASP A 93 0.38 -7.91 -13.83
CA ASP A 93 0.69 -7.50 -15.21
C ASP A 93 0.61 -5.98 -15.37
N LEU A 94 -0.36 -5.33 -14.73
CA LEU A 94 -0.45 -3.87 -14.72
C LEU A 94 0.82 -3.25 -14.13
N THR A 95 1.31 -3.78 -13.01
CA THR A 95 2.55 -3.30 -12.38
C THR A 95 3.75 -3.50 -13.31
N GLU A 96 3.89 -4.69 -13.93
CA GLU A 96 4.98 -4.97 -14.87
C GLU A 96 4.93 -4.05 -16.09
N LYS A 97 3.75 -3.77 -16.64
CA LYS A 97 3.60 -2.86 -17.78
C LYS A 97 3.93 -1.42 -17.42
N LEU A 98 3.58 -0.97 -16.23
CA LEU A 98 3.97 0.36 -15.74
C LEU A 98 5.48 0.44 -15.51
N MET A 99 6.10 -0.60 -14.95
CA MET A 99 7.56 -0.66 -14.79
C MET A 99 8.30 -0.65 -16.13
N GLU A 100 7.79 -1.38 -17.13
CA GLU A 100 8.31 -1.34 -18.50
C GLU A 100 8.20 0.08 -19.09
N GLN A 101 7.05 0.73 -18.91
CA GLN A 101 6.78 2.07 -19.43
C GLN A 101 7.70 3.15 -18.85
N ILE A 102 8.07 3.05 -17.57
CA ILE A 102 8.91 4.04 -16.89
C ILE A 102 10.40 3.76 -16.98
N LYS A 103 10.80 2.57 -17.43
CA LYS A 103 12.21 2.16 -17.54
C LYS A 103 13.11 3.16 -18.27
N PRO A 104 12.70 3.83 -19.37
CA PRO A 104 13.51 4.82 -20.09
C PRO A 104 13.85 6.07 -19.26
N PHE A 105 13.10 6.36 -18.20
CA PHE A 105 13.31 7.53 -17.34
C PHE A 105 14.21 7.25 -16.13
N ALA A 106 14.62 5.98 -15.95
CA ALA A 106 15.55 5.51 -14.92
C ALA A 106 15.24 6.02 -13.50
N PRO A 107 13.99 5.90 -12.99
CA PRO A 107 13.67 6.30 -11.64
C PRO A 107 14.47 5.51 -10.62
N GLN A 108 14.74 6.11 -9.46
CA GLN A 108 15.40 5.44 -8.35
C GLN A 108 14.37 5.01 -7.32
N PHE A 109 14.45 3.75 -6.87
CA PHE A 109 13.52 3.18 -5.90
C PHE A 109 14.19 2.97 -4.54
N HIS A 110 13.49 3.33 -3.48
CA HIS A 110 13.86 3.13 -2.08
C HIS A 110 12.74 2.34 -1.40
N PHE A 111 12.87 1.02 -1.44
CA PHE A 111 11.91 0.10 -0.84
C PHE A 111 12.23 -0.20 0.62
N ASN A 112 11.23 -0.70 1.38
CA ASN A 112 11.32 -0.91 2.82
C ASN A 112 11.73 0.38 3.55
N ARG A 113 11.21 1.53 3.11
CA ARG A 113 11.50 2.86 3.65
C ARG A 113 10.21 3.62 3.89
N MET A 114 10.04 4.13 5.08
CA MET A 114 8.92 5.01 5.42
C MET A 114 9.42 6.44 5.54
N VAL A 115 8.79 7.37 4.83
CA VAL A 115 9.05 8.79 5.03
C VAL A 115 8.50 9.21 6.38
N THR A 116 9.37 9.67 7.25
CA THR A 116 9.05 10.08 8.63
C THR A 116 8.92 11.58 8.77
N LYS A 117 9.72 12.35 8.01
CA LYS A 117 9.70 13.82 8.07
C LYS A 117 9.65 14.43 6.67
N LEU A 118 8.97 15.55 6.59
CA LEU A 118 8.88 16.41 5.42
C LEU A 118 8.96 17.87 5.88
N GLU A 119 10.04 18.55 5.55
CA GLU A 119 10.32 19.91 6.01
C GLU A 119 10.63 20.83 4.83
N ARG A 120 9.91 21.94 4.73
CA ARG A 120 10.20 23.00 3.74
C ARG A 120 11.44 23.79 4.15
N GLN A 121 12.33 24.03 3.19
CA GLN A 121 13.54 24.83 3.37
C GLN A 121 13.30 26.29 2.98
N LEU A 122 14.23 27.18 3.38
CA LEU A 122 14.14 28.62 3.11
C LEU A 122 14.19 28.96 1.61
N ASP A 123 14.81 28.13 0.79
CA ASP A 123 14.89 28.28 -0.66
C ASP A 123 13.65 27.71 -1.39
N GLY A 124 12.70 27.17 -0.65
CA GLY A 124 11.46 26.56 -1.15
C GLY A 124 11.58 25.08 -1.50
N SER A 125 12.77 24.48 -1.41
CA SER A 125 12.95 23.03 -1.53
C SER A 125 12.41 22.30 -0.30
N PHE A 126 12.42 20.97 -0.34
CA PHE A 126 11.99 20.10 0.76
C PHE A 126 13.09 19.16 1.18
N HIS A 127 13.30 19.02 2.47
CA HIS A 127 14.02 17.90 3.04
C HIS A 127 13.02 16.79 3.37
N VAL A 128 13.31 15.59 2.90
CA VAL A 128 12.51 14.38 3.12
C VAL A 128 13.42 13.36 3.80
N GLU A 129 13.03 12.88 4.99
CA GLU A 129 13.81 11.93 5.79
C GLU A 129 13.04 10.61 5.91
N THR A 130 13.75 9.49 5.77
CA THR A 130 13.19 8.15 5.98
C THR A 130 13.48 7.63 7.39
N ASP A 131 12.79 6.55 7.78
CA ASP A 131 12.98 5.81 9.04
C ASP A 131 14.38 5.16 9.17
N GLU A 132 15.09 4.98 8.05
CA GLU A 132 16.48 4.48 8.01
C GLU A 132 17.51 5.61 7.92
N GLY A 133 17.08 6.86 8.03
CA GLY A 133 17.98 8.03 8.05
C GLY A 133 18.47 8.49 6.68
N GLU A 134 17.91 8.00 5.58
CA GLU A 134 18.19 8.56 4.25
C GLU A 134 17.55 9.95 4.14
N MET A 135 18.30 10.90 3.59
CA MET A 135 17.89 12.28 3.43
C MET A 135 17.82 12.67 1.96
N PHE A 136 16.71 13.24 1.53
CA PHE A 136 16.50 13.76 0.19
C PHE A 136 16.28 15.27 0.23
N GLU A 137 16.81 15.97 -0.77
CA GLU A 137 16.48 17.36 -1.08
C GLU A 137 15.77 17.40 -2.44
N ALA A 138 14.51 17.83 -2.45
CA ALA A 138 13.68 17.86 -3.63
C ALA A 138 12.95 19.20 -3.78
N LYS A 139 12.70 19.64 -5.02
CA LYS A 139 11.89 20.83 -5.31
C LYS A 139 10.40 20.58 -5.20
N VAL A 140 9.98 19.35 -5.40
CA VAL A 140 8.58 18.90 -5.41
C VAL A 140 8.45 17.58 -4.68
N VAL A 141 7.37 17.44 -3.91
CA VAL A 141 6.99 16.18 -3.26
C VAL A 141 5.61 15.75 -3.76
N VAL A 142 5.49 14.49 -4.18
CA VAL A 142 4.25 13.89 -4.64
C VAL A 142 3.84 12.77 -3.69
N ILE A 143 2.69 12.91 -3.06
CA ILE A 143 2.13 11.89 -2.16
C ILE A 143 1.20 11.01 -2.98
N ALA A 144 1.65 9.79 -3.31
CA ALA A 144 0.92 8.75 -4.04
C ALA A 144 0.71 7.49 -3.18
N ALA A 145 0.56 7.69 -1.87
CA ALA A 145 0.58 6.64 -0.85
C ALA A 145 -0.72 5.83 -0.74
N GLY A 146 -1.64 5.95 -1.70
CA GLY A 146 -2.91 5.23 -1.72
C GLY A 146 -3.74 5.55 -0.46
N GLY A 147 -4.06 4.56 0.35
CA GLY A 147 -4.72 4.77 1.64
C GLY A 147 -3.75 4.91 2.81
N GLY A 148 -2.47 5.17 2.56
CA GLY A 148 -1.42 5.08 3.55
C GLY A 148 -1.01 3.63 3.82
N SER A 149 -0.40 3.39 4.96
CA SER A 149 -0.11 2.02 5.40
C SER A 149 -1.43 1.29 5.67
N PHE A 150 -1.63 0.16 5.01
CA PHE A 150 -2.85 -0.63 5.16
C PHE A 150 -2.58 -1.90 5.99
N GLN A 151 -3.49 -2.17 6.91
CA GLN A 151 -3.48 -3.41 7.67
C GLN A 151 -4.85 -4.08 7.55
N PRO A 152 -4.89 -5.39 7.23
CA PRO A 152 -6.14 -6.13 7.24
C PRO A 152 -6.78 -6.09 8.63
N LYS A 153 -8.10 -5.91 8.66
CA LYS A 153 -8.85 -6.01 9.91
C LYS A 153 -8.91 -7.46 10.35
N ARG A 154 -8.21 -7.74 11.44
CA ARG A 154 -8.20 -9.07 12.05
C ARG A 154 -9.57 -9.37 12.65
N PRO A 155 -10.16 -10.56 12.38
CA PRO A 155 -11.37 -10.99 13.09
C PRO A 155 -11.09 -11.20 14.58
N PRO A 156 -12.07 -10.94 15.46
CA PRO A 156 -11.91 -11.14 16.89
C PRO A 156 -12.07 -12.62 17.27
N VAL A 157 -11.19 -13.47 16.72
CA VAL A 157 -11.16 -14.91 16.97
C VAL A 157 -9.93 -15.22 17.82
N PRO A 158 -10.10 -15.76 19.05
CA PRO A 158 -8.98 -16.07 19.91
C PRO A 158 -7.98 -17.04 19.27
N GLY A 159 -6.69 -16.75 19.36
CA GLY A 159 -5.60 -17.61 18.88
C GLY A 159 -5.41 -17.61 17.36
N ILE A 160 -6.06 -16.73 16.61
CA ILE A 160 -5.93 -16.64 15.14
C ILE A 160 -4.49 -16.39 14.70
N GLU A 161 -3.68 -15.71 15.53
CA GLU A 161 -2.28 -15.39 15.29
C GLU A 161 -1.42 -16.63 15.02
N ALA A 162 -1.75 -17.74 15.64
CA ALA A 162 -1.02 -19.01 15.47
C ALA A 162 -1.15 -19.58 14.05
N TYR A 163 -2.16 -19.15 13.30
CA TYR A 163 -2.51 -19.65 11.96
C TYR A 163 -2.16 -18.65 10.84
N GLU A 164 -1.83 -17.40 11.20
CA GLU A 164 -1.52 -16.36 10.21
C GLU A 164 -0.29 -16.73 9.38
N GLY A 165 -0.38 -16.49 8.06
CA GLY A 165 0.67 -16.84 7.10
C GLY A 165 0.80 -18.33 6.76
N LYS A 166 0.04 -19.23 7.45
CA LYS A 166 0.06 -20.67 7.20
C LYS A 166 -1.29 -21.21 6.74
N SER A 167 -2.36 -20.82 7.41
CA SER A 167 -3.74 -21.23 7.10
C SER A 167 -4.72 -20.06 7.10
N VAL A 168 -4.36 -18.93 7.69
CA VAL A 168 -5.13 -17.68 7.67
C VAL A 168 -4.39 -16.67 6.82
N PHE A 169 -5.03 -16.18 5.76
CA PHE A 169 -4.46 -15.25 4.80
C PHE A 169 -5.41 -14.07 4.59
N TYR A 170 -4.86 -12.86 4.63
CA TYR A 170 -5.62 -11.62 4.44
C TYR A 170 -5.56 -11.10 3.00
N SER A 171 -4.80 -11.77 2.14
CA SER A 171 -4.67 -11.51 0.71
C SER A 171 -4.42 -12.82 -0.04
N VAL A 172 -4.76 -12.86 -1.32
CA VAL A 172 -4.46 -13.98 -2.20
C VAL A 172 -3.37 -13.52 -3.17
N ARG A 173 -2.12 -13.87 -2.84
CA ARG A 173 -0.96 -13.50 -3.68
C ARG A 173 -0.75 -14.48 -4.82
N ARG A 174 -1.07 -15.77 -4.62
CA ARG A 174 -1.02 -16.84 -5.61
C ARG A 174 -2.22 -17.76 -5.44
N MET A 175 -3.08 -17.82 -6.44
CA MET A 175 -4.30 -18.65 -6.42
C MET A 175 -3.96 -20.12 -6.28
N GLU A 176 -2.82 -20.57 -6.82
CA GLU A 176 -2.40 -21.97 -6.78
C GLU A 176 -2.20 -22.52 -5.35
N GLU A 177 -1.90 -21.66 -4.37
CA GLU A 177 -1.79 -22.06 -2.95
C GLU A 177 -3.13 -22.48 -2.33
N PHE A 178 -4.22 -22.22 -3.02
CA PHE A 178 -5.59 -22.53 -2.61
C PHE A 178 -6.19 -23.70 -3.41
N ARG A 179 -5.46 -24.26 -4.35
CA ARG A 179 -5.89 -25.42 -5.12
C ARG A 179 -6.10 -26.63 -4.19
N ASP A 180 -7.20 -27.35 -4.40
CA ASP A 180 -7.59 -28.54 -3.63
C ASP A 180 -7.69 -28.30 -2.12
N GLN A 181 -7.92 -27.05 -1.70
CA GLN A 181 -8.11 -26.69 -0.28
C GLN A 181 -9.58 -26.55 0.08
N ASP A 182 -9.90 -26.78 1.36
CA ASP A 182 -11.19 -26.44 1.94
C ASP A 182 -11.14 -24.98 2.40
N ILE A 183 -11.75 -24.09 1.63
CA ILE A 183 -11.62 -22.65 1.79
C ILE A 183 -12.84 -22.09 2.52
N LEU A 184 -12.60 -21.29 3.56
CA LEU A 184 -13.59 -20.45 4.19
C LEU A 184 -13.28 -18.97 3.91
N ILE A 185 -14.18 -18.30 3.23
CA ILE A 185 -14.12 -16.84 3.03
C ILE A 185 -15.06 -16.18 4.02
N ALA A 186 -14.53 -15.31 4.89
CA ALA A 186 -15.31 -14.55 5.85
C ALA A 186 -15.38 -13.08 5.44
N GLY A 187 -16.57 -12.63 5.00
CA GLY A 187 -16.77 -11.27 4.53
C GLY A 187 -18.02 -11.11 3.70
N GLY A 188 -18.33 -9.88 3.29
CA GLY A 188 -19.54 -9.59 2.49
C GLY A 188 -19.40 -8.35 1.62
N GLY A 189 -18.17 -7.92 1.33
CA GLY A 189 -17.83 -6.87 0.36
C GLY A 189 -17.28 -7.44 -0.93
N ASP A 190 -16.94 -6.57 -1.88
CA ASP A 190 -16.42 -6.94 -3.21
C ASP A 190 -15.25 -7.93 -3.12
N SER A 191 -14.26 -7.67 -2.25
CA SER A 191 -13.11 -8.59 -2.11
C SER A 191 -13.51 -10.01 -1.72
N ALA A 192 -14.51 -10.19 -0.85
CA ALA A 192 -14.96 -11.51 -0.43
C ALA A 192 -15.63 -12.27 -1.58
N LEU A 193 -16.52 -11.59 -2.33
CA LEU A 193 -17.25 -12.21 -3.42
C LEU A 193 -16.36 -12.45 -4.64
N ASP A 194 -15.51 -11.50 -4.99
CA ASP A 194 -14.58 -11.66 -6.10
C ASP A 194 -13.65 -12.86 -5.87
N TRP A 195 -13.10 -13.01 -4.66
CA TRP A 195 -12.28 -14.16 -4.34
C TRP A 195 -13.08 -15.47 -4.24
N ALA A 196 -14.34 -15.41 -3.82
CA ALA A 196 -15.21 -16.59 -3.88
C ALA A 196 -15.39 -17.07 -5.32
N LEU A 197 -15.66 -16.15 -6.26
CA LEU A 197 -15.83 -16.47 -7.67
C LEU A 197 -14.54 -16.98 -8.33
N ASN A 198 -13.38 -16.37 -8.00
CA ASN A 198 -12.10 -16.75 -8.60
C ASN A 198 -11.52 -18.05 -8.03
N LEU A 199 -11.72 -18.34 -6.73
CA LEU A 199 -11.15 -19.52 -6.08
C LEU A 199 -12.07 -20.75 -6.19
N GLN A 200 -13.38 -20.58 -6.41
CA GLN A 200 -14.32 -21.69 -6.50
C GLN A 200 -13.89 -22.77 -7.51
N PRO A 201 -13.42 -22.42 -8.74
CA PRO A 201 -13.08 -23.44 -9.74
C PRO A 201 -11.87 -24.33 -9.38
N ILE A 202 -11.04 -23.89 -8.42
CA ILE A 202 -9.82 -24.61 -8.04
C ILE A 202 -9.87 -25.19 -6.62
N ALA A 203 -10.80 -24.73 -5.79
CA ALA A 203 -10.97 -25.20 -4.42
C ALA A 203 -11.57 -26.63 -4.39
N ARG A 204 -11.20 -27.42 -3.38
CA ARG A 204 -11.89 -28.69 -3.08
C ARG A 204 -13.31 -28.43 -2.56
N SER A 205 -13.44 -27.47 -1.67
CA SER A 205 -14.71 -26.94 -1.20
C SER A 205 -14.57 -25.46 -0.87
N LEU A 206 -15.64 -24.67 -1.05
CA LEU A 206 -15.67 -23.27 -0.74
C LEU A 206 -16.91 -22.91 0.05
N THR A 207 -16.71 -22.29 1.21
CA THR A 207 -17.76 -21.74 2.06
C THR A 207 -17.58 -20.25 2.19
N VAL A 208 -18.66 -19.49 2.00
CA VAL A 208 -18.71 -18.05 2.29
C VAL A 208 -19.52 -17.86 3.58
N VAL A 209 -18.94 -17.21 4.58
CA VAL A 209 -19.63 -16.83 5.81
C VAL A 209 -19.79 -15.32 5.87
N HIS A 210 -21.04 -14.88 6.09
CA HIS A 210 -21.32 -13.47 6.33
C HIS A 210 -22.37 -13.29 7.42
N ARG A 211 -22.20 -12.26 8.26
CA ARG A 211 -23.07 -11.98 9.40
C ARG A 211 -24.46 -11.44 9.05
N ARG A 212 -24.69 -11.11 7.78
CA ARG A 212 -25.95 -10.58 7.22
C ARG A 212 -26.31 -11.35 5.97
N ALA A 213 -27.60 -11.41 5.65
CA ALA A 213 -28.06 -11.97 4.38
C ALA A 213 -27.72 -11.06 3.18
N GLU A 214 -27.54 -9.76 3.42
CA GLU A 214 -27.27 -8.75 2.40
C GLU A 214 -25.78 -8.51 2.27
N PHE A 215 -25.29 -8.48 1.05
CA PHE A 215 -23.90 -8.21 0.71
C PHE A 215 -23.70 -6.74 0.30
N ARG A 216 -22.52 -6.21 0.59
CA ARG A 216 -22.06 -4.87 0.16
C ARG A 216 -21.05 -5.02 -0.98
N ALA A 217 -21.46 -5.71 -2.03
CA ALA A 217 -20.65 -5.98 -3.21
C ALA A 217 -21.45 -5.61 -4.46
N ALA A 218 -20.77 -5.59 -5.62
CA ALA A 218 -21.39 -5.33 -6.90
C ALA A 218 -22.56 -6.30 -7.14
N PRO A 219 -23.74 -5.83 -7.59
CA PRO A 219 -24.91 -6.68 -7.79
C PRO A 219 -24.68 -7.91 -8.66
N ASP A 220 -23.84 -7.80 -9.69
CA ASP A 220 -23.49 -8.90 -10.56
C ASP A 220 -22.68 -9.99 -9.82
N SER A 221 -21.70 -9.60 -8.98
CA SER A 221 -20.93 -10.53 -8.16
C SER A 221 -21.83 -11.25 -7.14
N VAL A 222 -22.76 -10.52 -6.54
CA VAL A 222 -23.77 -11.10 -5.62
C VAL A 222 -24.61 -12.13 -6.33
N LYS A 223 -25.15 -11.80 -7.51
CA LYS A 223 -25.95 -12.72 -8.32
C LYS A 223 -25.17 -14.00 -8.65
N LYS A 224 -23.96 -13.89 -9.22
CA LYS A 224 -23.11 -15.04 -9.57
C LYS A 224 -22.77 -15.90 -8.35
N MET A 225 -22.51 -15.30 -7.20
CA MET A 225 -22.26 -16.05 -5.97
C MET A 225 -23.46 -16.88 -5.56
N PHE A 226 -24.69 -16.32 -5.60
CA PHE A 226 -25.89 -17.09 -5.29
C PHE A 226 -26.21 -18.18 -6.33
N GLU A 227 -25.92 -17.96 -7.60
CA GLU A 227 -26.01 -19.03 -8.62
C GLU A 227 -25.09 -20.23 -8.28
N LEU A 228 -23.88 -19.97 -7.74
CA LEU A 228 -22.99 -21.01 -7.24
C LEU A 228 -23.52 -21.68 -5.95
N VAL A 229 -24.21 -20.94 -5.09
CA VAL A 229 -24.89 -21.52 -3.91
C VAL A 229 -26.04 -22.42 -4.33
N ASP A 230 -26.88 -21.97 -5.26
CA ASP A 230 -28.03 -22.74 -5.76
C ASP A 230 -27.60 -24.02 -6.48
N SER A 231 -26.45 -23.99 -7.17
CA SER A 231 -25.87 -25.19 -7.80
C SER A 231 -25.16 -26.12 -6.82
N GLY A 232 -25.01 -25.72 -5.54
CA GLY A 232 -24.26 -26.49 -4.53
C GLY A 232 -22.73 -26.39 -4.67
N SER A 233 -22.22 -25.53 -5.58
CA SER A 233 -20.78 -25.34 -5.82
C SER A 233 -20.11 -24.48 -4.73
N VAL A 234 -20.89 -23.66 -4.03
CA VAL A 234 -20.47 -22.84 -2.88
C VAL A 234 -21.47 -23.02 -1.76
N ARG A 235 -20.99 -23.16 -0.53
CA ARG A 235 -21.82 -23.15 0.67
C ARG A 235 -21.89 -21.72 1.22
N PHE A 236 -23.08 -21.23 1.52
CA PHE A 236 -23.26 -19.97 2.22
C PHE A 236 -23.75 -20.20 3.65
N GLU A 237 -23.06 -19.58 4.62
CA GLU A 237 -23.39 -19.65 6.04
C GLU A 237 -23.70 -18.24 6.58
N LEU A 238 -24.91 -18.07 7.11
CA LEU A 238 -25.31 -16.85 7.80
C LEU A 238 -24.78 -16.89 9.24
N GLY A 239 -23.67 -16.20 9.50
CA GLY A 239 -22.99 -16.23 10.79
C GLY A 239 -21.66 -15.52 10.77
N GLN A 240 -20.86 -15.84 11.75
CA GLN A 240 -19.49 -15.32 11.87
C GLN A 240 -18.55 -16.38 12.43
N VAL A 241 -17.28 -16.31 12.07
CA VAL A 241 -16.25 -17.17 12.63
C VAL A 241 -16.06 -16.83 14.10
N SER A 242 -16.24 -17.81 15.00
CA SER A 242 -16.10 -17.65 16.44
C SER A 242 -14.92 -18.43 17.03
N GLY A 243 -14.40 -19.44 16.31
CA GLY A 243 -13.30 -20.27 16.77
C GLY A 243 -12.55 -20.93 15.63
N LEU A 244 -11.32 -21.37 15.90
CA LEU A 244 -10.46 -22.10 15.00
C LEU A 244 -9.92 -23.35 15.71
N LYS A 245 -9.81 -24.46 14.98
CA LYS A 245 -9.27 -25.74 15.48
C LYS A 245 -8.18 -26.25 14.54
N GLY A 246 -7.12 -26.78 15.12
CA GLY A 246 -5.98 -27.33 14.41
C GLY A 246 -4.74 -27.34 15.28
N GLY A 247 -3.57 -27.46 14.67
CA GLY A 247 -2.28 -27.47 15.36
C GLY A 247 -1.15 -27.04 14.45
N GLU A 248 -0.04 -26.59 15.04
CA GLU A 248 1.20 -26.19 14.33
C GLU A 248 0.97 -25.14 13.21
N GLY A 249 -0.08 -24.31 13.37
CA GLY A 249 -0.47 -23.30 12.38
C GLY A 249 -1.32 -23.86 11.23
N GLN A 250 -1.69 -25.14 11.25
CA GLN A 250 -2.57 -25.75 10.25
C GLN A 250 -3.99 -25.85 10.79
N LEU A 251 -4.96 -25.30 10.03
CA LEU A 251 -6.37 -25.40 10.33
C LEU A 251 -6.91 -26.78 9.90
N THR A 252 -7.81 -27.31 10.71
CA THR A 252 -8.65 -28.47 10.36
C THR A 252 -10.13 -28.12 10.34
N HIS A 253 -10.56 -27.20 11.21
CA HIS A 253 -11.95 -26.74 11.30
C HIS A 253 -12.03 -25.28 11.71
N ALA A 254 -13.11 -24.63 11.32
CA ALA A 254 -13.54 -23.34 11.84
C ALA A 254 -14.92 -23.49 12.49
N THR A 255 -15.11 -22.82 13.62
CA THR A 255 -16.43 -22.75 14.30
C THR A 255 -17.17 -21.53 13.79
N ILE A 256 -18.36 -21.74 13.25
CA ILE A 256 -19.28 -20.71 12.80
C ILE A 256 -20.39 -20.54 13.81
N LYS A 257 -20.59 -19.33 14.31
CA LYS A 257 -21.69 -18.96 15.19
C LYS A 257 -22.80 -18.29 14.38
N GLY A 258 -23.89 -18.99 14.21
CA GLY A 258 -25.12 -18.52 13.56
C GLY A 258 -26.30 -18.47 14.52
N ALA A 259 -27.51 -18.20 14.00
CA ALA A 259 -28.74 -18.14 14.79
C ALA A 259 -29.08 -19.49 15.45
N GLY A 260 -28.71 -20.60 14.85
CA GLY A 260 -28.92 -21.97 15.37
C GLY A 260 -27.86 -22.47 16.35
N GLY A 261 -26.91 -21.62 16.74
CA GLY A 261 -25.80 -22.00 17.63
C GLY A 261 -24.46 -22.05 16.89
N GLU A 262 -23.53 -22.83 17.45
CA GLU A 262 -22.19 -23.00 16.89
C GLU A 262 -22.08 -24.32 16.11
N THR A 263 -21.45 -24.26 14.94
CA THR A 263 -21.21 -25.41 14.07
C THR A 263 -19.77 -25.40 13.61
N ASP A 264 -19.09 -26.56 13.73
CA ASP A 264 -17.76 -26.74 13.16
C ASP A 264 -17.86 -27.19 11.71
N ILE A 265 -17.08 -26.55 10.85
CA ILE A 265 -16.94 -26.95 9.45
C ILE A 265 -15.47 -27.26 9.13
N PRO A 266 -15.18 -28.25 8.27
CA PRO A 266 -13.82 -28.52 7.81
C PRO A 266 -13.27 -27.32 7.04
N VAL A 267 -12.07 -26.86 7.41
CA VAL A 267 -11.41 -25.71 6.76
C VAL A 267 -9.90 -25.89 6.84
N THR A 268 -9.23 -25.76 5.72
CA THR A 268 -7.76 -25.75 5.66
C THR A 268 -7.20 -24.35 5.37
N ARG A 269 -8.02 -23.44 4.80
CA ARG A 269 -7.66 -22.06 4.50
C ARG A 269 -8.78 -21.11 4.90
N LEU A 270 -8.45 -20.09 5.69
CA LEU A 270 -9.37 -19.01 6.07
C LEU A 270 -8.91 -17.71 5.43
N LEU A 271 -9.83 -17.04 4.72
CA LEU A 271 -9.65 -15.74 4.09
C LEU A 271 -10.61 -14.72 4.73
N PRO A 272 -10.19 -13.97 5.76
CA PRO A 272 -11.01 -12.95 6.39
C PRO A 272 -10.92 -11.61 5.64
N PHE A 273 -11.93 -11.28 4.85
CA PHE A 273 -12.04 -10.02 4.11
C PHE A 273 -12.95 -9.02 4.82
N PHE A 274 -12.48 -8.47 5.94
CA PHE A 274 -13.22 -7.50 6.76
C PHE A 274 -12.88 -6.04 6.43
N GLY A 275 -12.16 -5.84 5.32
CA GLY A 275 -11.63 -4.56 4.90
C GLY A 275 -10.28 -4.24 5.54
N LEU A 276 -9.75 -3.08 5.16
CA LEU A 276 -8.46 -2.60 5.60
C LEU A 276 -8.62 -1.50 6.65
N THR A 277 -7.69 -1.40 7.57
CA THR A 277 -7.47 -0.20 8.35
C THR A 277 -6.41 0.61 7.63
N MET A 278 -6.79 1.79 7.21
CA MET A 278 -5.90 2.76 6.55
C MET A 278 -5.30 3.65 7.63
N LYS A 279 -3.98 3.78 7.64
CA LYS A 279 -3.26 4.66 8.55
C LYS A 279 -2.36 5.57 7.73
N LEU A 280 -2.55 6.87 7.85
CA LEU A 280 -1.69 7.85 7.18
C LEU A 280 -0.26 7.83 7.72
N GLY A 281 -0.08 7.35 8.97
CA GLY A 281 1.22 7.38 9.61
C GLY A 281 1.75 8.81 9.73
N PRO A 282 3.05 9.04 9.50
CA PRO A 282 3.67 10.37 9.59
C PRO A 282 3.05 11.43 8.68
N ILE A 283 2.40 11.05 7.58
CA ILE A 283 1.70 11.99 6.67
C ILE A 283 0.69 12.85 7.43
N ALA A 284 0.09 12.31 8.49
CA ALA A 284 -0.88 13.04 9.31
C ALA A 284 -0.27 14.24 10.07
N ASP A 285 1.05 14.22 10.28
CA ASP A 285 1.76 15.20 11.10
C ASP A 285 2.53 16.25 10.26
N TRP A 286 2.45 16.19 8.91
CA TRP A 286 3.18 17.10 8.02
C TRP A 286 2.51 18.47 7.82
N GLY A 287 1.48 18.79 8.63
CA GLY A 287 0.79 20.08 8.56
C GLY A 287 -0.16 20.25 7.39
N LEU A 288 -0.41 19.18 6.62
CA LEU A 288 -1.37 19.19 5.54
C LEU A 288 -2.81 19.27 6.10
N ASN A 289 -3.67 20.02 5.43
CA ASN A 289 -5.10 19.99 5.73
C ASN A 289 -5.65 18.60 5.42
N LEU A 290 -6.25 17.93 6.41
CA LEU A 290 -6.82 16.61 6.23
C LEU A 290 -8.36 16.67 6.37
N HIS A 291 -9.05 15.94 5.52
CA HIS A 291 -10.49 15.71 5.61
C HIS A 291 -10.75 14.21 5.58
N GLU A 292 -11.28 13.64 6.66
CA GLU A 292 -11.56 12.20 6.81
C GLU A 292 -10.36 11.29 6.46
N ASN A 293 -9.15 11.67 6.91
CA ASN A 293 -7.88 11.02 6.58
C ASN A 293 -7.51 11.04 5.08
N LEU A 294 -8.01 11.99 4.33
CA LEU A 294 -7.65 12.26 2.94
C LEU A 294 -7.08 13.67 2.81
N ILE A 295 -6.26 13.89 1.79
CA ILE A 295 -5.62 15.17 1.52
C ILE A 295 -6.45 15.94 0.49
N PRO A 296 -7.14 17.05 0.86
CA PRO A 296 -7.81 17.93 -0.09
C PRO A 296 -6.80 18.56 -1.06
N VAL A 297 -7.14 18.59 -2.34
CA VAL A 297 -6.28 19.13 -3.40
C VAL A 297 -7.05 20.03 -4.34
N SER A 298 -6.34 20.93 -5.04
CA SER A 298 -6.86 21.65 -6.19
C SER A 298 -7.17 20.68 -7.33
N VAL A 299 -8.35 20.76 -7.92
CA VAL A 299 -8.72 19.93 -9.08
C VAL A 299 -7.97 20.31 -10.37
N GLU A 300 -7.33 21.46 -10.41
CA GLU A 300 -6.59 21.94 -11.59
C GLU A 300 -5.14 21.44 -11.59
N THR A 301 -4.54 21.28 -10.41
CA THR A 301 -3.11 21.02 -10.27
C THR A 301 -2.79 19.80 -9.39
N PHE A 302 -3.74 19.31 -8.59
CA PHE A 302 -3.57 18.33 -7.55
C PHE A 302 -2.55 18.73 -6.45
N GLU A 303 -2.29 20.04 -6.34
CA GLU A 303 -1.50 20.63 -5.26
C GLU A 303 -2.32 20.66 -3.97
N THR A 304 -1.67 20.39 -2.86
CA THR A 304 -2.26 20.43 -1.51
C THR A 304 -2.38 21.86 -1.00
N SER A 305 -2.73 22.07 0.28
CA SER A 305 -2.66 23.38 0.92
C SER A 305 -1.23 23.93 1.02
N GLU A 306 -0.22 23.06 0.91
CA GLU A 306 1.20 23.41 0.96
C GLU A 306 1.78 23.45 -0.44
N PRO A 307 2.19 24.64 -0.95
CA PRO A 307 2.74 24.78 -2.30
C PRO A 307 3.96 23.87 -2.53
N GLY A 308 4.00 23.19 -3.67
CA GLY A 308 5.07 22.25 -4.03
C GLY A 308 4.86 20.84 -3.49
N ILE A 309 3.81 20.60 -2.68
CA ILE A 309 3.39 19.29 -2.25
C ILE A 309 2.09 18.91 -2.99
N PHE A 310 2.11 17.82 -3.69
CA PHE A 310 0.99 17.28 -4.47
C PHE A 310 0.48 15.98 -3.85
N ALA A 311 -0.81 15.67 -4.03
CA ALA A 311 -1.37 14.39 -3.64
C ALA A 311 -2.22 13.81 -4.77
N ILE A 312 -1.91 12.58 -5.19
CA ILE A 312 -2.57 11.87 -6.30
C ILE A 312 -2.96 10.44 -5.91
N GLY A 313 -3.96 9.89 -6.59
CA GLY A 313 -4.50 8.56 -6.29
C GLY A 313 -5.45 8.58 -5.09
N ASP A 314 -5.61 7.44 -4.42
CA ASP A 314 -6.63 7.25 -3.38
C ASP A 314 -6.42 8.06 -2.10
N ILE A 315 -5.21 8.65 -1.93
CA ILE A 315 -4.85 9.47 -0.77
C ILE A 315 -5.52 10.84 -0.78
N ASN A 316 -5.87 11.34 -1.97
CA ASN A 316 -6.44 12.68 -2.13
C ASN A 316 -7.97 12.68 -2.08
N THR A 317 -8.54 13.89 -1.93
CA THR A 317 -9.97 14.13 -2.05
C THR A 317 -10.26 15.48 -2.73
N TYR A 318 -11.30 15.50 -3.55
CA TYR A 318 -11.85 16.67 -4.22
C TYR A 318 -13.29 16.38 -4.66
N PRO A 319 -14.12 17.39 -5.00
CA PRO A 319 -15.49 17.16 -5.47
C PRO A 319 -15.52 16.27 -6.71
N GLY A 320 -16.25 15.15 -6.65
CA GLY A 320 -16.34 14.16 -7.74
C GLY A 320 -15.23 13.13 -7.78
N LYS A 321 -14.38 13.04 -6.76
CA LYS A 321 -13.32 12.02 -6.66
C LYS A 321 -13.88 10.60 -6.75
N LEU A 322 -13.33 9.83 -7.69
CA LEU A 322 -13.47 8.38 -7.76
C LEU A 322 -12.14 7.70 -7.40
N LYS A 323 -12.18 6.73 -6.49
CA LYS A 323 -11.00 5.95 -6.10
C LYS A 323 -10.73 4.84 -7.11
N LEU A 324 -10.31 5.23 -8.31
CA LEU A 324 -9.94 4.36 -9.42
C LEU A 324 -8.50 4.62 -9.84
N ILE A 325 -7.81 3.59 -10.30
CA ILE A 325 -6.45 3.73 -10.86
C ILE A 325 -6.46 4.72 -12.02
N LEU A 326 -7.48 4.64 -12.89
CA LEU A 326 -7.69 5.56 -14.01
C LEU A 326 -7.74 7.03 -13.56
N SER A 327 -8.47 7.33 -12.48
CA SER A 327 -8.53 8.71 -11.94
C SER A 327 -7.15 9.18 -11.52
N GLY A 328 -6.39 8.33 -10.85
CA GLY A 328 -5.02 8.63 -10.43
C GLY A 328 -4.07 8.89 -11.61
N PHE A 329 -4.24 8.20 -12.74
CA PHE A 329 -3.45 8.47 -13.94
C PHE A 329 -3.75 9.87 -14.52
N HIS A 330 -5.01 10.26 -14.57
CA HIS A 330 -5.39 11.63 -14.97
C HIS A 330 -4.82 12.69 -14.01
N GLU A 331 -4.88 12.42 -12.72
CA GLU A 331 -4.33 13.30 -11.68
C GLU A 331 -2.82 13.50 -11.85
N ALA A 332 -2.07 12.42 -12.15
CA ALA A 332 -0.63 12.48 -12.41
C ALA A 332 -0.30 13.37 -13.62
N ALA A 333 -1.08 13.29 -14.70
CA ALA A 333 -0.85 14.10 -15.89
C ALA A 333 -1.03 15.61 -15.62
N LEU A 334 -2.07 16.02 -14.87
CA LEU A 334 -2.30 17.43 -14.52
C LEU A 334 -1.29 17.91 -13.48
N MET A 335 -0.99 17.11 -12.46
CA MET A 335 0.01 17.40 -11.43
C MET A 335 1.37 17.73 -12.06
N THR A 336 1.79 16.95 -13.05
CA THR A 336 3.09 17.13 -13.71
C THR A 336 3.26 18.51 -14.35
N GLN A 337 2.20 19.08 -14.92
CA GLN A 337 2.25 20.43 -15.49
C GLN A 337 2.54 21.48 -14.42
N ALA A 338 1.98 21.34 -13.23
CA ALA A 338 2.23 22.23 -12.11
C ALA A 338 3.63 22.01 -11.52
N ALA A 339 4.04 20.76 -11.33
CA ALA A 339 5.37 20.40 -10.84
C ALA A 339 6.49 20.96 -11.72
N LYS A 340 6.36 20.87 -13.07
CA LYS A 340 7.35 21.44 -14.00
C LYS A 340 7.54 22.95 -13.82
N ARG A 341 6.47 23.70 -13.53
CA ARG A 341 6.58 25.16 -13.28
C ARG A 341 7.38 25.49 -12.04
N ILE A 342 7.32 24.62 -11.01
CA ILE A 342 8.06 24.79 -9.77
C ILE A 342 9.53 24.41 -9.97
N VAL A 343 9.79 23.29 -10.65
CA VAL A 343 11.16 22.80 -10.86
C VAL A 343 11.95 23.71 -11.79
N SER A 344 11.29 24.27 -12.83
CA SER A 344 11.92 25.12 -13.85
C SER A 344 11.16 26.46 -13.98
N PRO A 345 11.27 27.36 -12.98
CA PRO A 345 10.56 28.62 -13.00
C PRO A 345 11.03 29.49 -14.17
N GLY A 346 10.07 30.06 -14.91
CA GLY A 346 10.34 30.92 -16.08
C GLY A 346 10.58 30.16 -17.38
N GLU A 347 10.73 28.85 -17.38
CA GLU A 347 10.72 28.09 -18.62
C GLU A 347 9.31 28.03 -19.23
N ARG A 348 9.24 28.25 -20.56
CA ARG A 348 7.99 28.06 -21.28
C ARG A 348 7.68 26.58 -21.36
N ILE A 349 6.61 26.13 -20.70
CA ILE A 349 6.11 24.77 -20.85
C ILE A 349 5.41 24.66 -22.20
N ILE A 350 5.99 23.87 -23.10
CA ILE A 350 5.38 23.57 -24.40
C ILE A 350 4.70 22.21 -24.24
N PHE A 351 3.38 22.22 -24.32
CA PHE A 351 2.65 20.95 -24.42
C PHE A 351 3.00 20.29 -25.76
N GLN A 352 3.57 19.10 -25.69
CA GLN A 352 3.91 18.32 -26.86
C GLN A 352 3.17 16.97 -26.82
N TYR A 353 2.51 16.64 -27.91
CA TYR A 353 1.95 15.30 -28.05
C TYR A 353 3.06 14.25 -28.09
N THR A 354 2.89 13.14 -27.34
CA THR A 354 3.88 12.07 -27.27
C THR A 354 4.21 11.49 -28.64
N THR A 355 3.23 11.42 -29.56
CA THR A 355 3.38 10.94 -30.95
C THR A 355 4.32 11.79 -31.80
N SER A 356 4.55 13.05 -31.45
CA SER A 356 5.45 13.97 -32.18
C SER A 356 6.74 14.30 -31.40
N SER A 357 6.96 13.68 -30.24
CA SER A 357 8.14 13.90 -29.42
C SER A 357 9.29 13.01 -29.86
N THR A 358 10.21 13.57 -30.67
CA THR A 358 11.42 12.84 -31.09
C THR A 358 12.33 12.49 -29.92
N SER A 359 12.36 13.31 -28.86
CA SER A 359 13.12 13.00 -27.64
C SER A 359 12.55 11.78 -26.92
N LEU A 360 11.22 11.66 -26.84
CA LEU A 360 10.56 10.49 -26.27
C LEU A 360 10.78 9.25 -27.11
N GLN A 361 10.62 9.35 -28.44
CA GLN A 361 10.86 8.24 -29.37
C GLN A 361 12.26 7.68 -29.20
N LYS A 362 13.27 8.57 -29.11
CA LYS A 362 14.66 8.18 -28.86
C LYS A 362 14.85 7.48 -27.51
N LYS A 363 14.21 7.97 -26.43
CA LYS A 363 14.25 7.31 -25.11
C LYS A 363 13.59 5.94 -25.14
N LEU A 364 12.52 5.78 -25.90
CA LEU A 364 11.79 4.51 -26.05
C LEU A 364 12.48 3.56 -27.07
N GLY A 365 13.49 4.00 -27.81
CA GLY A 365 14.16 3.20 -28.84
C GLY A 365 13.27 2.84 -30.02
N VAL A 366 12.35 3.75 -30.41
CA VAL A 366 11.38 3.58 -31.52
C VAL A 366 11.58 4.67 -32.60
N ASP A 367 12.82 5.04 -32.87
CA ASP A 367 13.21 6.06 -33.85
C ASP A 367 12.90 5.61 -35.30
#